data_1b3680155812d01c1f5744d9c1dc743f
#
_entry.id   1b3680155812d01c1f5744d9c1dc743f
#
_cell.length_a   1.000
_cell.length_b   1.000
_cell.length_c   1.000
_cell.angle_alpha   90.00
_cell.angle_beta   90.00
_cell.angle_gamma   90.00
#
_symmetry.space_group_name_H-M   'P 1'
#
loop_
_entity.id
_entity.type
_entity.pdbx_description
1 polymer ?
#
loop_
_entity_poly.entity_id
_entity_poly.type
_entity_poly.pdbx_seq_one_letter_code
_entity_poly.pdbx_strand_id
1 'polypeptide(L)'
;AAQWFPTLEKLAREQKFELISLTKSACPGAAVTKVDTGEYKNTDCFAWRDYAYKRIKSINPDAVLVSGFQHFEVPSKYSSRETWWREGQVKTYKSLRGSSARIIYISDTPHPNRDIPSCIASGSLDRCNGSERSTPIFAPGYQKINPTPWLCDRNCPGVINGLVTYRDSSHLSVAMARALSPQL
;
A
#
# COMPACT_ATOMS: atom_id res chain seq x y z
N ALA A 1 -1.26 -3.00 -1.71
CA ALA A 1 -2.36 -3.33 -0.77
C ALA A 1 -2.22 -4.75 -0.22
N ALA A 2 -2.03 -5.76 -1.07
CA ALA A 2 -2.00 -7.17 -0.63
C ALA A 2 -0.98 -7.49 0.47
N GLN A 3 0.10 -6.74 0.59
CA GLN A 3 1.11 -6.93 1.66
C GLN A 3 0.55 -6.70 3.08
N TRP A 4 -0.57 -5.96 3.21
CA TRP A 4 -1.23 -5.74 4.50
C TRP A 4 -2.22 -6.84 4.87
N PHE A 5 -2.51 -7.77 3.95
CA PHE A 5 -3.46 -8.84 4.20
C PHE A 5 -3.09 -9.72 5.41
N PRO A 6 -1.83 -10.15 5.61
CA PRO A 6 -1.45 -10.94 6.78
C PRO A 6 -1.66 -10.22 8.11
N THR A 7 -1.48 -8.89 8.15
CA THR A 7 -1.76 -8.04 9.32
C THR A 7 -3.25 -7.99 9.61
N LEU A 8 -4.04 -7.67 8.57
CA LEU A 8 -5.49 -7.51 8.67
C LEU A 8 -6.19 -8.83 8.97
N GLU A 9 -5.71 -9.95 8.41
CA GLU A 9 -6.22 -11.30 8.72
C GLU A 9 -6.02 -11.64 10.20
N LYS A 10 -4.84 -11.33 10.75
CA LYS A 10 -4.56 -11.51 12.17
C LYS A 10 -5.50 -10.66 13.02
N LEU A 11 -5.62 -9.38 12.73
CA LEU A 11 -6.53 -8.46 13.44
C LEU A 11 -7.99 -8.91 13.35
N ALA A 12 -8.44 -9.36 12.17
CA ALA A 12 -9.81 -9.84 11.97
C ALA A 12 -10.15 -11.03 12.86
N ARG A 13 -9.20 -11.95 13.03
CA ARG A 13 -9.36 -13.10 13.95
C ARG A 13 -9.38 -12.68 15.42
N GLU A 14 -8.47 -11.78 15.82
CA GLU A 14 -8.32 -11.31 17.20
C GLU A 14 -9.49 -10.41 17.64
N GLN A 15 -9.93 -9.51 16.75
CA GLN A 15 -10.97 -8.52 17.00
C GLN A 15 -12.37 -8.96 16.55
N LYS A 16 -12.47 -10.16 15.92
CA LYS A 16 -13.72 -10.77 15.46
C LYS A 16 -14.53 -9.93 14.49
N PHE A 17 -13.88 -9.33 13.47
CA PHE A 17 -14.56 -8.66 12.36
C PHE A 17 -14.41 -9.43 11.04
N GLU A 18 -15.34 -9.22 10.12
CA GLU A 18 -15.25 -9.75 8.76
C GLU A 18 -14.27 -8.92 7.93
N LEU A 19 -13.33 -9.59 7.26
CA LEU A 19 -12.36 -8.97 6.35
C LEU A 19 -12.67 -9.33 4.91
N ILE A 20 -13.00 -8.34 4.10
CA ILE A 20 -13.20 -8.50 2.66
C ILE A 20 -12.05 -7.85 1.91
N SER A 21 -11.33 -8.63 1.10
CA SER A 21 -10.19 -8.15 0.32
C SER A 21 -10.58 -7.92 -1.13
N LEU A 22 -10.39 -6.68 -1.60
CA LEU A 22 -10.57 -6.29 -2.99
C LEU A 22 -9.24 -5.77 -3.53
N THR A 23 -8.49 -6.63 -4.22
CA THR A 23 -7.16 -6.31 -4.75
C THR A 23 -7.03 -6.71 -6.21
N LYS A 24 -6.23 -5.97 -6.97
CA LYS A 24 -5.85 -6.28 -8.35
C LYS A 24 -4.40 -5.85 -8.56
N SER A 25 -3.60 -6.75 -9.15
CA SER A 25 -2.21 -6.45 -9.49
C SER A 25 -2.09 -5.20 -10.36
N ALA A 26 -1.08 -4.39 -10.08
CA ALA A 26 -0.77 -3.13 -10.77
C ALA A 26 -1.90 -2.08 -10.82
N CYS A 27 -3.00 -2.28 -10.07
CA CYS A 27 -4.08 -1.32 -9.94
C CYS A 27 -4.05 -0.69 -8.54
N PRO A 28 -3.44 0.49 -8.36
CA PRO A 28 -3.36 1.14 -7.05
C PRO A 28 -4.73 1.57 -6.54
N GLY A 29 -4.86 1.65 -5.21
CA GLY A 29 -6.07 2.16 -4.56
C GLY A 29 -6.35 3.63 -4.87
N ALA A 30 -5.32 4.44 -5.15
CA ALA A 30 -5.50 5.79 -5.72
C ALA A 30 -5.94 5.67 -7.18
N ALA A 31 -7.02 6.36 -7.56
CA ALA A 31 -7.59 6.31 -8.91
C ALA A 31 -6.77 7.13 -9.91
N VAL A 32 -5.51 6.79 -10.06
CA VAL A 32 -4.58 7.38 -11.02
C VAL A 32 -4.68 6.72 -12.39
N THR A 33 -4.34 7.49 -13.42
CA THR A 33 -4.02 7.00 -14.76
C THR A 33 -2.50 6.81 -14.81
N LYS A 34 -2.03 5.60 -15.06
CA LYS A 34 -0.61 5.26 -15.20
C LYS A 34 -0.16 5.44 -16.66
N VAL A 35 1.14 5.42 -16.87
CA VAL A 35 1.67 5.09 -18.18
C VAL A 35 1.35 3.61 -18.47
N ASP A 36 0.72 3.31 -19.61
CA ASP A 36 0.38 1.94 -19.97
C ASP A 36 1.66 1.15 -20.32
N THR A 37 1.81 0.03 -19.68
CA THR A 37 2.80 -0.97 -20.04
C THR A 37 2.03 -2.18 -20.57
N GLY A 38 2.40 -2.75 -21.68
CA GLY A 38 1.63 -3.76 -22.45
C GLY A 38 0.87 -4.83 -21.66
N GLU A 39 1.39 -5.22 -20.49
CA GLU A 39 0.79 -6.23 -19.60
C GLU A 39 -0.35 -5.65 -18.71
N TYR A 40 -0.27 -4.37 -18.30
CA TYR A 40 -1.23 -3.78 -17.36
C TYR A 40 -1.86 -2.52 -17.93
N LYS A 41 -3.05 -2.64 -18.49
CA LYS A 41 -3.78 -1.54 -19.13
C LYS A 41 -4.59 -0.72 -18.12
N ASN A 42 -4.69 0.58 -18.35
CA ASN A 42 -5.52 1.47 -17.52
C ASN A 42 -7.00 1.09 -17.58
N THR A 43 -7.50 0.64 -18.74
CA THR A 43 -8.88 0.19 -18.92
C THR A 43 -9.29 -0.87 -17.93
N ASP A 44 -8.40 -1.84 -17.68
CA ASP A 44 -8.65 -2.93 -16.73
C ASP A 44 -8.70 -2.43 -15.28
N CYS A 45 -7.85 -1.46 -14.95
CA CYS A 45 -7.87 -0.82 -13.63
C CYS A 45 -9.12 0.04 -13.43
N PHE A 46 -9.61 0.71 -14.48
CA PHE A 46 -10.83 1.52 -14.39
C PHE A 46 -12.05 0.62 -14.17
N ALA A 47 -12.21 -0.43 -14.97
CA ALA A 47 -13.30 -1.39 -14.84
C ALA A 47 -13.28 -2.06 -13.46
N TRP A 48 -12.10 -2.47 -13.00
CA TRP A 48 -11.96 -3.10 -11.68
C TRP A 48 -12.28 -2.14 -10.53
N ARG A 49 -11.84 -0.87 -10.59
CA ARG A 49 -12.17 0.12 -9.54
C ARG A 49 -13.67 0.41 -9.51
N ASP A 50 -14.32 0.55 -10.67
CA ASP A 50 -15.77 0.74 -10.75
C ASP A 50 -16.51 -0.43 -10.08
N TYR A 51 -16.13 -1.66 -10.39
CA TYR A 51 -16.63 -2.85 -9.70
C TYR A 51 -16.39 -2.78 -8.19
N ALA A 52 -15.15 -2.49 -7.77
CA ALA A 52 -14.79 -2.45 -6.36
C ALA A 52 -15.58 -1.38 -5.58
N TYR A 53 -15.77 -0.19 -6.15
CA TYR A 53 -16.56 0.88 -5.52
C TYR A 53 -18.05 0.50 -5.40
N LYS A 54 -18.63 -0.12 -6.43
CA LYS A 54 -20.00 -0.64 -6.37
C LYS A 54 -20.14 -1.73 -5.30
N ARG A 55 -19.17 -2.64 -5.25
CA ARG A 55 -19.16 -3.71 -4.25
C ARG A 55 -19.03 -3.17 -2.83
N ILE A 56 -18.14 -2.21 -2.57
CA ILE A 56 -17.99 -1.57 -1.26
C ILE A 56 -19.29 -0.90 -0.84
N LYS A 57 -19.95 -0.16 -1.74
CA LYS A 57 -21.25 0.47 -1.44
C LYS A 57 -22.34 -0.55 -1.13
N SER A 58 -22.37 -1.68 -1.84
CA SER A 58 -23.32 -2.76 -1.60
C SER A 58 -23.09 -3.48 -0.25
N ILE A 59 -21.84 -3.65 0.16
CA ILE A 59 -21.47 -4.23 1.46
C ILE A 59 -21.78 -3.26 2.59
N ASN A 60 -21.58 -1.96 2.35
CA ASN A 60 -21.70 -0.89 3.34
C ASN A 60 -20.87 -1.16 4.62
N PRO A 61 -19.56 -1.34 4.53
CA PRO A 61 -18.72 -1.74 5.65
C PRO A 61 -18.52 -0.59 6.66
N ASP A 62 -18.12 -0.91 7.90
CA ASP A 62 -17.76 0.08 8.93
C ASP A 62 -16.49 0.86 8.59
N ALA A 63 -15.56 0.21 7.86
CA ALA A 63 -14.31 0.82 7.44
C ALA A 63 -13.85 0.33 6.06
N VAL A 64 -13.21 1.21 5.30
CA VAL A 64 -12.53 0.89 4.04
C VAL A 64 -11.07 1.28 4.16
N LEU A 65 -10.18 0.29 4.05
CA LEU A 65 -8.75 0.51 4.03
C LEU A 65 -8.27 0.58 2.58
N VAL A 66 -7.70 1.71 2.20
CA VAL A 66 -7.14 1.95 0.87
C VAL A 66 -5.62 1.98 0.95
N SER A 67 -4.94 1.25 0.08
CA SER A 67 -3.49 1.27 -0.03
C SER A 67 -3.06 1.00 -1.48
N GLY A 68 -1.84 1.38 -1.84
CA GLY A 68 -1.32 1.12 -3.19
C GLY A 68 0.14 1.49 -3.33
N PHE A 69 0.79 0.86 -4.30
CA PHE A 69 2.14 1.18 -4.74
C PHE A 69 2.14 2.52 -5.47
N GLN A 70 2.99 3.46 -5.03
CA GLN A 70 3.01 4.82 -5.59
C GLN A 70 4.15 5.09 -6.57
N HIS A 71 5.05 4.11 -6.80
CA HIS A 71 6.28 4.29 -7.60
C HIS A 71 6.11 3.97 -9.09
N PHE A 72 4.88 4.00 -9.61
CA PHE A 72 4.66 3.94 -11.06
C PHE A 72 5.25 5.17 -11.76
N GLU A 73 5.50 5.05 -13.05
CA GLU A 73 5.88 6.18 -13.90
C GLU A 73 4.78 7.24 -13.91
N VAL A 74 5.17 8.49 -13.70
CA VAL A 74 4.25 9.63 -13.68
C VAL A 74 4.01 10.10 -15.10
N PRO A 75 2.75 10.16 -15.57
CA PRO A 75 2.47 10.69 -16.91
C PRO A 75 2.95 12.13 -17.09
N SER A 76 3.48 12.46 -18.26
CA SER A 76 4.14 13.74 -18.58
C SER A 76 3.27 14.98 -18.37
N LYS A 77 1.95 14.82 -18.36
CA LYS A 77 1.00 15.93 -18.07
C LYS A 77 1.01 16.39 -16.61
N TYR A 78 1.65 15.65 -15.70
CA TYR A 78 1.74 16.02 -14.29
C TYR A 78 3.12 16.58 -13.96
N SER A 79 3.14 17.68 -13.20
CA SER A 79 4.37 18.33 -12.76
C SER A 79 5.12 17.55 -11.68
N SER A 80 4.41 16.69 -10.92
CA SER A 80 5.00 15.90 -9.85
C SER A 80 4.21 14.64 -9.55
N ARG A 81 4.90 13.66 -8.94
CA ARG A 81 4.28 12.46 -8.38
C ARG A 81 3.25 12.80 -7.31
N GLU A 82 3.53 13.78 -6.49
CA GLU A 82 2.63 14.20 -5.41
C GLU A 82 1.29 14.68 -5.97
N THR A 83 1.30 15.59 -6.93
CA THR A 83 0.08 16.11 -7.58
C THR A 83 -0.73 14.98 -8.20
N TRP A 84 -0.07 14.15 -9.01
CA TRP A 84 -0.70 13.01 -9.68
C TRP A 84 -1.35 12.04 -8.71
N TRP A 85 -0.62 11.64 -7.65
CA TRP A 85 -1.11 10.67 -6.68
C TRP A 85 -2.23 11.23 -5.81
N ARG A 86 -2.09 12.49 -5.37
CA ARG A 86 -3.09 13.20 -4.57
C ARG A 86 -4.41 13.36 -5.32
N GLU A 87 -4.39 13.69 -6.60
CA GLU A 87 -5.60 13.71 -7.44
C GLU A 87 -6.28 12.35 -7.52
N GLY A 88 -5.51 11.29 -7.70
CA GLY A 88 -6.03 9.92 -7.68
C GLY A 88 -6.69 9.56 -6.34
N GLN A 89 -6.07 9.93 -5.22
CA GLN A 89 -6.66 9.74 -3.89
C GLN A 89 -7.97 10.53 -3.73
N VAL A 90 -8.01 11.78 -4.17
CA VAL A 90 -9.25 12.60 -4.12
C VAL A 90 -10.37 11.93 -4.93
N LYS A 91 -10.09 11.41 -6.12
CA LYS A 91 -11.07 10.67 -6.94
C LYS A 91 -11.58 9.43 -6.21
N THR A 92 -10.68 8.63 -5.63
CA THR A 92 -11.05 7.45 -4.84
C THR A 92 -11.91 7.83 -3.65
N TYR A 93 -11.51 8.85 -2.88
CA TYR A 93 -12.28 9.32 -1.74
C TYR A 93 -13.70 9.73 -2.13
N LYS A 94 -13.84 10.53 -3.20
CA LYS A 94 -15.14 10.94 -3.73
C LYS A 94 -16.02 9.76 -4.16
N SER A 95 -15.42 8.71 -4.69
CA SER A 95 -16.13 7.50 -5.10
C SER A 95 -16.60 6.66 -3.91
N LEU A 96 -15.87 6.69 -2.80
CA LEU A 96 -16.17 5.93 -1.57
C LEU A 96 -17.05 6.71 -0.59
N ARG A 97 -16.96 8.06 -0.57
CA ARG A 97 -17.82 8.87 0.30
C ARG A 97 -19.28 8.62 -0.04
N GLY A 98 -20.12 8.44 0.98
CA GLY A 98 -21.52 8.07 0.82
C GLY A 98 -21.79 6.59 1.13
N SER A 99 -20.78 5.76 1.33
CA SER A 99 -20.83 4.66 2.28
C SER A 99 -20.66 5.23 3.69
N SER A 100 -21.25 4.63 4.71
CA SER A 100 -21.08 5.04 6.11
C SER A 100 -19.67 4.79 6.65
N ALA A 101 -18.81 4.19 5.84
CA ALA A 101 -17.49 3.71 6.21
C ALA A 101 -16.51 4.83 6.62
N ARG A 102 -15.71 4.57 7.62
CA ARG A 102 -14.46 5.29 7.84
C ARG A 102 -13.50 4.96 6.70
N ILE A 103 -12.99 5.97 6.00
CA ILE A 103 -12.08 5.75 4.88
C ILE A 103 -10.65 6.02 5.37
N ILE A 104 -9.85 4.94 5.45
CA ILE A 104 -8.50 4.93 5.97
C ILE A 104 -7.55 4.77 4.78
N TYR A 105 -6.49 5.57 4.72
CA TYR A 105 -5.45 5.42 3.72
C TYR A 105 -4.12 5.06 4.37
N ILE A 106 -3.57 3.88 4.00
CA ILE A 106 -2.20 3.52 4.35
C ILE A 106 -1.30 3.93 3.19
N SER A 107 -0.32 4.80 3.46
CA SER A 107 0.68 5.15 2.45
C SER A 107 1.55 3.96 2.07
N ASP A 108 2.28 4.09 0.98
CA ASP A 108 3.20 3.05 0.56
C ASP A 108 4.31 2.83 1.59
N THR A 109 4.83 1.63 1.64
CA THR A 109 5.97 1.29 2.49
C THR A 109 7.27 1.84 1.89
N PRO A 110 8.29 2.11 2.71
CA PRO A 110 9.62 2.41 2.20
C PRO A 110 10.12 1.31 1.25
N HIS A 111 10.88 1.70 0.23
CA HIS A 111 11.47 0.77 -0.73
C HIS A 111 12.98 0.65 -0.48
N PRO A 112 13.49 -0.56 -0.29
CA PRO A 112 14.91 -0.75 0.01
C PRO A 112 15.85 -0.54 -1.18
N ASN A 113 15.35 -0.31 -2.40
CA ASN A 113 16.13 -0.18 -3.65
C ASN A 113 16.99 -1.40 -3.98
N ARG A 114 16.70 -2.54 -3.37
CA ARG A 114 17.37 -3.84 -3.61
C ARG A 114 16.46 -4.98 -3.19
N ASP A 115 16.74 -6.16 -3.71
CA ASP A 115 16.10 -7.39 -3.24
C ASP A 115 16.74 -7.81 -1.91
N ILE A 116 16.00 -7.65 -0.81
CA ILE A 116 16.50 -7.90 0.55
C ILE A 116 16.83 -9.39 0.77
N PRO A 117 15.99 -10.36 0.38
CA PRO A 117 16.33 -11.77 0.52
C PRO A 117 17.62 -12.15 -0.18
N SER A 118 17.82 -11.72 -1.42
CA SER A 118 19.05 -11.99 -2.17
C SER A 118 20.27 -11.33 -1.54
N CYS A 119 20.11 -10.12 -1.00
CA CYS A 119 21.19 -9.44 -0.28
C CYS A 119 21.59 -10.22 0.97
N ILE A 120 20.63 -10.66 1.78
CA ILE A 120 20.88 -11.44 3.01
C ILE A 120 21.57 -12.77 2.66
N ALA A 121 21.11 -13.44 1.61
CA ALA A 121 21.70 -14.71 1.15
C ALA A 121 23.18 -14.55 0.72
N SER A 122 23.60 -13.35 0.32
CA SER A 122 25.01 -13.06 -0.02
C SER A 122 25.93 -12.84 1.18
N GLY A 123 25.42 -12.89 2.43
CA GLY A 123 26.22 -13.07 3.65
C GLY A 123 26.49 -11.82 4.49
N SER A 124 25.83 -10.68 4.26
CA SER A 124 26.06 -9.48 5.09
C SER A 124 24.78 -8.75 5.47
N LEU A 125 24.20 -9.11 6.60
CA LEU A 125 22.98 -8.48 7.14
C LEU A 125 23.12 -6.95 7.26
N ASP A 126 24.25 -6.45 7.74
CA ASP A 126 24.49 -5.02 7.98
C ASP A 126 24.51 -4.18 6.70
N ARG A 127 24.79 -4.81 5.56
CA ARG A 127 24.83 -4.15 4.24
C ARG A 127 23.49 -4.20 3.51
N CYS A 128 22.50 -4.92 4.04
CA CYS A 128 21.19 -5.12 3.41
C CYS A 128 20.15 -4.08 3.85
N ASN A 129 20.58 -2.93 4.33
CA ASN A 129 19.71 -1.83 4.66
C ASN A 129 19.27 -1.07 3.39
N GLY A 130 18.01 -0.68 3.33
CA GLY A 130 17.50 0.22 2.31
C GLY A 130 17.80 1.67 2.64
N SER A 131 17.85 2.52 1.62
CA SER A 131 18.11 3.96 1.78
C SER A 131 16.92 4.83 1.41
N GLU A 132 15.94 4.32 0.68
CA GLU A 132 14.84 5.12 0.20
C GLU A 132 13.66 5.11 1.17
N ARG A 133 13.38 6.30 1.69
CA ARG A 133 12.16 6.58 2.44
C ARG A 133 11.07 7.00 1.47
N SER A 134 9.98 6.27 1.40
CA SER A 134 8.80 6.74 0.71
C SER A 134 8.25 7.98 1.41
N THR A 135 8.20 9.11 0.70
CA THR A 135 7.46 10.27 1.21
C THR A 135 5.98 9.95 1.15
N PRO A 136 5.28 9.92 2.29
CA PRO A 136 3.85 9.61 2.31
C PRO A 136 3.05 10.72 1.64
N ILE A 137 2.22 10.36 0.69
CA ILE A 137 1.33 11.29 -0.01
C ILE A 137 -0.10 11.04 0.48
N PHE A 138 -0.73 12.07 1.02
CA PHE A 138 -2.10 11.99 1.52
C PHE A 138 -2.96 13.13 0.97
N ALA A 139 -4.12 12.77 0.45
CA ALA A 139 -5.19 13.71 0.16
C ALA A 139 -6.02 14.02 1.43
N PRO A 140 -6.77 15.13 1.45
CA PRO A 140 -7.76 15.43 2.48
C PRO A 140 -8.87 14.36 2.54
N GLY A 141 -9.49 14.23 3.73
CA GLY A 141 -10.66 13.38 3.95
C GLY A 141 -10.35 11.99 4.51
N TYR A 142 -9.17 11.45 4.27
CA TYR A 142 -8.78 10.15 4.82
C TYR A 142 -8.31 10.23 6.28
N GLN A 143 -8.61 9.19 7.04
CA GLN A 143 -7.78 8.84 8.19
C GLN A 143 -6.45 8.29 7.66
N LYS A 144 -5.32 8.79 8.17
CA LYS A 144 -4.01 8.58 7.56
C LYS A 144 -3.17 7.63 8.40
N ILE A 145 -2.56 6.63 7.75
CA ILE A 145 -1.59 5.73 8.35
C ILE A 145 -0.30 5.81 7.55
N ASN A 146 0.78 6.16 8.23
CA ASN A 146 2.13 6.19 7.65
C ASN A 146 2.96 5.05 8.25
N PRO A 147 3.29 3.99 7.49
CA PRO A 147 4.09 2.88 7.98
C PRO A 147 5.60 3.16 8.04
N THR A 148 6.07 4.28 7.47
CA THR A 148 7.51 4.58 7.41
C THR A 148 8.18 4.54 8.78
N PRO A 149 7.65 5.17 9.85
CA PRO A 149 8.29 5.14 11.17
C PRO A 149 8.36 3.74 11.81
N TRP A 150 7.57 2.79 11.34
CA TRP A 150 7.59 1.42 11.85
C TRP A 150 8.70 0.58 11.23
N LEU A 151 9.18 1.00 10.06
CA LEU A 151 10.10 0.24 9.22
C LEU A 151 11.46 0.91 9.07
N CYS A 152 11.53 2.22 9.29
CA CYS A 152 12.71 3.03 9.06
C CYS A 152 12.87 4.07 10.17
N ASP A 153 14.10 4.21 10.65
CA ASP A 153 14.55 5.38 11.40
C ASP A 153 15.46 6.23 10.48
N ARG A 154 16.77 6.18 10.66
CA ARG A 154 17.75 6.81 9.75
C ARG A 154 17.89 6.00 8.47
N ASN A 155 17.86 4.68 8.59
CA ASN A 155 17.89 3.71 7.50
C ASN A 155 16.63 2.84 7.54
N CYS A 156 16.38 2.08 6.47
CA CYS A 156 15.33 1.08 6.40
C CYS A 156 15.97 -0.32 6.51
N PRO A 157 16.03 -0.93 7.69
CA PRO A 157 16.73 -2.20 7.89
C PRO A 157 16.13 -3.34 7.08
N GLY A 158 17.01 -4.18 6.52
CA GLY A 158 16.59 -5.43 5.87
C GLY A 158 16.05 -6.47 6.86
N VAL A 159 16.44 -6.33 8.15
CA VAL A 159 15.97 -7.19 9.25
C VAL A 159 15.61 -6.31 10.45
N ILE A 160 14.42 -6.51 11.02
CA ILE A 160 13.93 -5.82 12.23
C ILE A 160 13.51 -6.88 13.25
N ASN A 161 14.07 -6.84 14.46
CA ASN A 161 13.77 -7.80 15.53
C ASN A 161 13.87 -9.27 15.09
N GLY A 162 14.89 -9.59 14.29
CA GLY A 162 15.11 -10.94 13.77
C GLY A 162 14.20 -11.36 12.60
N LEU A 163 13.33 -10.50 12.13
CA LEU A 163 12.46 -10.75 11.00
C LEU A 163 12.98 -10.05 9.73
N VAL A 164 13.04 -10.78 8.62
CA VAL A 164 13.32 -10.19 7.32
C VAL A 164 12.19 -9.23 6.97
N THR A 165 12.52 -7.96 6.74
CA THR A 165 11.54 -6.89 6.55
C THR A 165 10.77 -7.04 5.25
N TYR A 166 11.45 -7.37 4.15
CA TYR A 166 10.87 -7.44 2.81
C TYR A 166 11.05 -8.84 2.22
N ARG A 167 10.07 -9.29 1.43
CA ARG A 167 10.14 -10.55 0.68
C ARG A 167 10.71 -10.39 -0.75
N ASP A 168 10.81 -9.15 -1.20
CA ASP A 168 11.37 -8.73 -2.49
C ASP A 168 11.86 -7.27 -2.38
N SER A 169 12.00 -6.56 -3.48
CA SER A 169 12.45 -5.17 -3.52
C SER A 169 11.42 -4.13 -3.03
N SER A 170 10.18 -4.52 -2.71
CA SER A 170 9.11 -3.56 -2.41
C SER A 170 8.03 -4.05 -1.44
N HIS A 171 7.85 -5.35 -1.28
CA HIS A 171 6.78 -5.90 -0.46
C HIS A 171 7.28 -6.39 0.89
N LEU A 172 6.55 -6.10 1.94
CA LEU A 172 6.79 -6.67 3.26
C LEU A 172 6.76 -8.20 3.24
N SER A 173 7.60 -8.83 4.03
CA SER A 173 7.48 -10.25 4.33
C SER A 173 6.19 -10.53 5.11
N VAL A 174 5.67 -11.75 5.02
CA VAL A 174 4.46 -12.15 5.78
C VAL A 174 4.72 -12.04 7.29
N ALA A 175 5.92 -12.41 7.74
CA ALA A 175 6.28 -12.35 9.15
C ALA A 175 6.32 -10.90 9.66
N MET A 176 6.96 -9.99 8.90
CA MET A 176 6.99 -8.57 9.24
C MET A 176 5.60 -7.95 9.20
N ALA A 177 4.80 -8.21 8.16
CA ALA A 177 3.43 -7.71 8.08
C ALA A 177 2.60 -8.13 9.31
N ARG A 178 2.68 -9.39 9.75
CA ARG A 178 2.00 -9.86 10.97
C ARG A 178 2.52 -9.20 12.24
N ALA A 179 3.83 -8.95 12.34
CA ALA A 179 4.43 -8.28 13.50
C ALA A 179 3.96 -6.81 13.64
N LEU A 180 3.56 -6.17 12.54
CA LEU A 180 3.04 -4.80 12.53
C LEU A 180 1.56 -4.70 12.95
N SER A 181 0.88 -5.80 13.29
CA SER A 181 -0.54 -5.75 13.69
C SER A 181 -0.85 -4.82 14.87
N PRO A 182 0.01 -4.64 15.90
CA PRO A 182 -0.27 -3.70 16.98
C PRO A 182 -0.24 -2.23 16.57
N GLN A 183 0.26 -1.92 15.37
CA GLN A 183 0.38 -0.56 14.83
C GLN A 183 -0.86 -0.14 14.01
N LEU A 184 -1.68 -1.10 13.60
CA LEU A 184 -2.91 -0.91 12.84
C LEU A 184 -4.15 -0.99 13.72
#